data_8702037c5d3e65d30565778c2f822f84
#
_entry.id   8702037c5d3e65d30565778c2f822f84
#
_cell.length_a   1.000
_cell.length_b   1.000
_cell.length_c   1.000
_cell.angle_alpha   90.00
_cell.angle_beta   90.00
_cell.angle_gamma   90.00
#
_symmetry.space_group_name_H-M   'P 1'
#
loop_
_entity.id
_entity.type
_entity.pdbx_description
1 polymer ?
#
loop_
_entity_poly.entity_id
_entity_poly.type
_entity_poly.pdbx_seq_one_letter_code
_entity_poly.pdbx_strand_id
1 'polypeptide(L)'
;DLDHPTQALADALWLQERFPDGLQGRKIAVSWAYSPSYAKPLSVPQGLAMLLPRLGADVVVAHPPGYQLVDACLEAARSGAESAGGSFQLTDDMDAAFEGAHVVYPKSWGPYELMLQRVDANRSGDEARMAEIEQACLEQNSRYRDWICDERRMALTEGGDALYMHCLPADIGDEVTPGVMARHRFNVAREANKKVYVIMALLAAAKVPDLVERLSH
;
A
#
# COMPACT_ATOMS: atom_id res chain seq x y z
N ASP A 1 14.35 2.39 -1.45
CA ASP A 1 13.02 1.86 -1.15
C ASP A 1 11.97 2.92 -1.49
N LEU A 2 11.88 3.29 -2.79
CA LEU A 2 11.00 4.36 -3.26
C LEU A 2 9.70 3.83 -3.88
N ASP A 3 9.74 2.74 -4.62
CA ASP A 3 8.60 2.23 -5.38
C ASP A 3 8.66 0.70 -5.54
N HIS A 4 7.49 0.11 -5.74
CA HIS A 4 7.32 -1.30 -6.13
C HIS A 4 6.41 -1.38 -7.36
N PRO A 5 6.90 -0.98 -8.57
CA PRO A 5 6.06 -0.81 -9.75
C PRO A 5 5.26 -2.05 -10.15
N THR A 6 5.87 -3.23 -10.04
CA THR A 6 5.18 -4.49 -10.40
C THR A 6 4.03 -4.81 -9.44
N GLN A 7 4.11 -4.43 -8.17
CA GLN A 7 3.00 -4.56 -7.24
C GLN A 7 1.92 -3.52 -7.53
N ALA A 8 2.28 -2.24 -7.63
CA ALA A 8 1.32 -1.18 -7.89
C ALA A 8 0.53 -1.40 -9.19
N LEU A 9 1.20 -1.87 -10.26
CA LEU A 9 0.53 -2.25 -11.52
C LEU A 9 -0.38 -3.48 -11.36
N ALA A 10 0.01 -4.47 -10.55
CA ALA A 10 -0.83 -5.63 -10.28
C ALA A 10 -2.09 -5.24 -9.50
N ASP A 11 -1.95 -4.35 -8.52
CA ASP A 11 -3.06 -3.82 -7.73
C ASP A 11 -4.00 -2.98 -8.62
N ALA A 12 -3.45 -2.13 -9.50
CA ALA A 12 -4.23 -1.37 -10.47
C ALA A 12 -5.00 -2.28 -11.44
N LEU A 13 -4.38 -3.35 -11.94
CA LEU A 13 -5.04 -4.33 -12.81
C LEU A 13 -6.17 -5.05 -12.08
N TRP A 14 -5.99 -5.39 -10.79
CA TRP A 14 -7.05 -5.96 -9.97
C TRP A 14 -8.19 -4.98 -9.73
N LEU A 15 -7.87 -3.72 -9.43
CA LEU A 15 -8.87 -2.66 -9.25
C LEU A 15 -9.68 -2.40 -10.52
N GLN A 16 -9.06 -2.40 -11.71
CA GLN A 16 -9.79 -2.28 -12.98
C GLN A 16 -10.77 -3.43 -13.21
N GLU A 17 -10.43 -4.65 -12.81
CA GLU A 17 -11.32 -5.80 -12.90
C GLU A 17 -12.49 -5.70 -11.91
N ARG A 18 -12.25 -5.13 -10.73
CA ARG A 18 -13.28 -4.94 -9.70
C ARG A 18 -14.17 -3.74 -9.94
N PHE A 19 -13.65 -2.71 -10.58
CA PHE A 19 -14.32 -1.46 -10.91
C PHE A 19 -14.20 -1.17 -12.42
N PRO A 20 -14.94 -1.88 -13.27
CA PRO A 20 -14.82 -1.75 -14.73
C PRO A 20 -15.19 -0.35 -15.25
N ASP A 21 -16.00 0.41 -14.48
CA ASP A 21 -16.37 1.79 -14.78
C ASP A 21 -15.28 2.82 -14.39
N GLY A 22 -14.14 2.34 -13.87
CA GLY A 22 -13.01 3.18 -13.45
C GLY A 22 -12.99 3.50 -11.95
N LEU A 23 -11.98 4.28 -11.55
CA LEU A 23 -11.71 4.61 -10.14
C LEU A 23 -12.18 6.02 -9.75
N GLN A 24 -12.78 6.78 -10.66
CA GLN A 24 -13.31 8.12 -10.38
C GLN A 24 -14.33 8.08 -9.22
N GLY A 25 -14.07 8.90 -8.19
CA GLY A 25 -14.90 8.98 -6.98
C GLY A 25 -14.83 7.72 -6.09
N ARG A 26 -13.91 6.79 -6.36
CA ARG A 26 -13.66 5.65 -5.48
C ARG A 26 -12.66 6.02 -4.42
N LYS A 27 -13.10 6.06 -3.16
CA LYS A 27 -12.21 6.28 -2.02
C LYS A 27 -11.41 5.02 -1.73
N ILE A 28 -10.07 5.16 -1.71
CA ILE A 28 -9.12 4.09 -1.41
C ILE A 28 -8.31 4.51 -0.18
N ALA A 29 -8.44 3.75 0.91
CA ALA A 29 -7.68 3.96 2.13
C ALA A 29 -6.42 3.08 2.13
N VAL A 30 -5.26 3.69 1.99
CA VAL A 30 -3.96 3.04 2.21
C VAL A 30 -3.53 3.37 3.63
N SER A 31 -3.53 2.39 4.52
CA SER A 31 -3.27 2.63 5.94
C SER A 31 -2.03 1.90 6.42
N TRP A 32 -1.23 2.57 7.25
CA TRP A 32 -0.30 1.85 8.09
C TRP A 32 -1.07 0.83 8.94
N ALA A 33 -0.46 -0.30 9.22
CA ALA A 33 -0.99 -1.30 10.15
C ALA A 33 0.15 -1.86 11.01
N TYR A 34 -0.17 -2.25 12.24
CA TYR A 34 0.81 -2.77 13.17
C TYR A 34 1.44 -4.08 12.66
N SER A 35 2.73 -4.23 12.92
CA SER A 35 3.47 -5.46 12.70
C SER A 35 4.54 -5.65 13.76
N PRO A 36 4.80 -6.87 14.20
CA PRO A 36 5.95 -7.20 15.05
C PRO A 36 7.27 -7.19 14.28
N SER A 37 7.27 -6.91 12.99
CA SER A 37 8.46 -6.81 12.14
C SER A 37 8.99 -5.38 12.10
N TYR A 38 10.32 -5.21 12.17
CA TYR A 38 10.94 -3.89 12.24
C TYR A 38 11.28 -3.26 10.88
N ALA A 39 11.37 -4.03 9.82
CA ALA A 39 11.98 -3.57 8.56
C ALA A 39 11.09 -3.78 7.34
N LYS A 40 9.78 -3.61 7.46
CA LYS A 40 8.89 -3.67 6.30
C LYS A 40 9.09 -2.46 5.38
N PRO A 41 9.13 -2.67 4.05
CA PRO A 41 9.46 -1.61 3.09
C PRO A 41 8.34 -0.58 2.92
N LEU A 42 8.75 0.67 2.59
CA LEU A 42 7.87 1.77 2.23
C LEU A 42 7.42 1.72 0.76
N SER A 43 8.09 0.94 -0.09
CA SER A 43 7.87 0.93 -1.54
C SER A 43 6.45 0.64 -1.98
N VAL A 44 5.72 -0.23 -1.28
CA VAL A 44 4.33 -0.55 -1.66
C VAL A 44 3.37 0.60 -1.37
N PRO A 45 3.26 1.15 -0.15
CA PRO A 45 2.36 2.29 0.09
C PRO A 45 2.74 3.51 -0.75
N GLN A 46 4.02 3.75 -1.02
CA GLN A 46 4.47 4.83 -1.91
C GLN A 46 4.04 4.60 -3.37
N GLY A 47 4.22 3.38 -3.89
CA GLY A 47 3.76 3.03 -5.23
C GLY A 47 2.26 3.21 -5.42
N LEU A 48 1.45 2.79 -4.44
CA LEU A 48 -0.01 2.99 -4.44
C LEU A 48 -0.36 4.48 -4.39
N ALA A 49 0.27 5.25 -3.48
CA ALA A 49 0.05 6.69 -3.34
C ALA A 49 0.38 7.45 -4.63
N MET A 50 1.42 7.06 -5.36
CA MET A 50 1.79 7.70 -6.63
C MET A 50 0.90 7.29 -7.81
N LEU A 51 0.46 6.03 -7.85
CA LEU A 51 -0.25 5.48 -9.02
C LEU A 51 -1.77 5.71 -8.97
N LEU A 52 -2.41 5.40 -7.83
CA LEU A 52 -3.87 5.35 -7.78
C LEU A 52 -4.56 6.72 -8.01
N PRO A 53 -4.04 7.85 -7.49
CA PRO A 53 -4.62 9.16 -7.81
C PRO A 53 -4.54 9.49 -9.31
N ARG A 54 -3.49 9.05 -10.01
CA ARG A 54 -3.36 9.20 -11.48
C ARG A 54 -4.41 8.41 -12.28
N LEU A 55 -5.03 7.43 -11.65
CA LEU A 55 -6.13 6.66 -12.22
C LEU A 55 -7.50 7.23 -11.82
N GLY A 56 -7.52 8.40 -11.18
CA GLY A 56 -8.72 9.13 -10.79
C GLY A 56 -9.31 8.74 -9.43
N ALA A 57 -8.63 7.91 -8.65
CA ALA A 57 -9.10 7.53 -7.32
C ALA A 57 -8.96 8.68 -6.30
N ASP A 58 -9.83 8.66 -5.28
CA ASP A 58 -9.71 9.47 -4.07
C ASP A 58 -8.90 8.70 -3.03
N VAL A 59 -7.61 9.00 -2.92
CA VAL A 59 -6.68 8.24 -2.08
C VAL A 59 -6.46 8.96 -0.74
N VAL A 60 -6.66 8.23 0.35
CA VAL A 60 -6.32 8.67 1.71
C VAL A 60 -5.22 7.76 2.25
N VAL A 61 -4.07 8.34 2.58
CA VAL A 61 -2.99 7.61 3.25
C VAL A 61 -3.06 7.91 4.75
N ALA A 62 -3.28 6.88 5.56
CA ALA A 62 -3.34 6.98 7.01
C ALA A 62 -2.10 6.36 7.65
N HIS A 63 -1.46 7.10 8.56
CA HIS A 63 -0.34 6.58 9.33
C HIS A 63 -0.16 7.30 10.66
N PRO A 64 0.32 6.64 11.72
CA PRO A 64 0.67 7.32 12.95
C PRO A 64 1.91 8.22 12.79
N PRO A 65 2.18 9.13 13.72
CA PRO A 65 3.38 9.96 13.71
C PRO A 65 4.67 9.14 13.60
N GLY A 66 5.60 9.57 12.72
CA GLY A 66 6.88 8.91 12.49
C GLY A 66 6.88 7.89 11.35
N TYR A 67 5.73 7.65 10.71
CA TYR A 67 5.60 6.72 9.58
C TYR A 67 5.26 7.41 8.26
N GLN A 68 5.69 8.66 8.11
CA GLN A 68 5.51 9.42 6.87
C GLN A 68 6.16 8.74 5.67
N LEU A 69 5.57 8.94 4.51
CA LEU A 69 6.16 8.54 3.23
C LEU A 69 7.15 9.61 2.74
N VAL A 70 7.95 9.28 1.74
CA VAL A 70 8.94 10.19 1.14
C VAL A 70 8.24 11.38 0.46
N ASP A 71 8.71 12.61 0.70
CA ASP A 71 8.10 13.83 0.17
C ASP A 71 7.93 13.82 -1.35
N ALA A 72 8.92 13.35 -2.09
CA ALA A 72 8.83 13.24 -3.54
C ALA A 72 7.67 12.32 -4.01
N CYS A 73 7.35 11.27 -3.24
CA CYS A 73 6.21 10.40 -3.52
C CYS A 73 4.89 11.11 -3.21
N LEU A 74 4.84 11.91 -2.14
CA LEU A 74 3.66 12.71 -1.78
C LEU A 74 3.38 13.81 -2.81
N GLU A 75 4.41 14.47 -3.33
CA GLU A 75 4.29 15.46 -4.41
C GLU A 75 3.78 14.81 -5.70
N ALA A 76 4.32 13.65 -6.08
CA ALA A 76 3.87 12.89 -7.23
C ALA A 76 2.40 12.43 -7.08
N ALA A 77 1.97 12.07 -5.88
CA ALA A 77 0.59 11.70 -5.58
C ALA A 77 -0.36 12.89 -5.77
N ARG A 78 -0.03 14.07 -5.23
CA ARG A 78 -0.84 15.30 -5.39
C ARG A 78 -0.96 15.72 -6.85
N SER A 79 0.18 15.78 -7.55
CA SER A 79 0.21 16.11 -8.99
C SER A 79 -0.57 15.10 -9.83
N GLY A 80 -0.50 13.81 -9.49
CA GLY A 80 -1.28 12.77 -10.12
C GLY A 80 -2.78 12.96 -9.94
N ALA A 81 -3.22 13.28 -8.71
CA ALA A 81 -4.61 13.56 -8.39
C ALA A 81 -5.16 14.76 -9.18
N GLU A 82 -4.43 15.89 -9.16
CA GLU A 82 -4.81 17.10 -9.90
C GLU A 82 -4.98 16.84 -11.40
N SER A 83 -4.08 16.06 -11.99
CA SER A 83 -4.10 15.79 -13.44
C SER A 83 -5.22 14.83 -13.86
N ALA A 84 -5.70 13.98 -12.97
CA ALA A 84 -6.68 12.93 -13.28
C ALA A 84 -8.07 13.16 -12.68
N GLY A 85 -8.27 14.27 -11.93
CA GLY A 85 -9.55 14.59 -11.29
C GLY A 85 -9.86 13.69 -10.08
N GLY A 86 -8.86 13.06 -9.50
CA GLY A 86 -8.94 12.37 -8.21
C GLY A 86 -8.55 13.28 -7.05
N SER A 87 -8.35 12.71 -5.86
CA SER A 87 -7.84 13.44 -4.70
C SER A 87 -6.76 12.66 -3.95
N PHE A 88 -5.92 13.40 -3.19
CA PHE A 88 -4.91 12.79 -2.31
C PHE A 88 -4.88 13.49 -0.96
N GLN A 89 -5.03 12.72 0.12
CA GLN A 89 -5.06 13.23 1.49
C GLN A 89 -4.19 12.38 2.42
N LEU A 90 -3.70 13.00 3.49
CA LEU A 90 -3.00 12.35 4.59
C LEU A 90 -3.82 12.51 5.88
N THR A 91 -3.81 11.50 6.73
CA THR A 91 -4.41 11.55 8.06
C THR A 91 -3.62 10.70 9.04
N ASP A 92 -3.72 11.01 10.33
CA ASP A 92 -3.24 10.21 11.44
C ASP A 92 -4.37 9.42 12.13
N ASP A 93 -5.55 9.36 11.48
CA ASP A 93 -6.74 8.66 11.95
C ASP A 93 -7.11 7.54 10.96
N MET A 94 -6.91 6.29 11.38
CA MET A 94 -7.24 5.11 10.59
C MET A 94 -8.76 4.95 10.38
N ASP A 95 -9.57 5.31 11.38
CA ASP A 95 -11.01 5.21 11.30
C ASP A 95 -11.56 6.21 10.27
N ALA A 96 -11.09 7.46 10.30
CA ALA A 96 -11.44 8.47 9.31
C ALA A 96 -11.03 8.10 7.87
N ALA A 97 -9.89 7.41 7.71
CA ALA A 97 -9.50 6.92 6.40
C ALA A 97 -10.45 5.82 5.89
N PHE A 98 -10.88 4.92 6.78
CA PHE A 98 -11.76 3.81 6.42
C PHE A 98 -13.21 4.24 6.18
N GLU A 99 -13.68 5.31 6.82
CA GLU A 99 -15.06 5.79 6.67
C GLU A 99 -15.43 6.03 5.19
N GLY A 100 -16.44 5.31 4.70
CA GLY A 100 -16.89 5.36 3.31
C GLY A 100 -15.86 4.91 2.25
N ALA A 101 -14.77 4.24 2.64
CA ALA A 101 -13.80 3.71 1.68
C ALA A 101 -14.40 2.54 0.87
N HIS A 102 -14.18 2.54 -0.43
CA HIS A 102 -14.55 1.44 -1.32
C HIS A 102 -13.49 0.33 -1.33
N VAL A 103 -12.24 0.72 -1.03
CA VAL A 103 -11.08 -0.18 -0.96
C VAL A 103 -10.26 0.17 0.27
N VAL A 104 -9.79 -0.84 1.00
CA VAL A 104 -8.84 -0.69 2.10
C VAL A 104 -7.58 -1.51 1.84
N TYR A 105 -6.42 -0.88 2.06
CA TYR A 105 -5.11 -1.49 1.88
C TYR A 105 -4.26 -1.27 3.15
N PRO A 106 -4.54 -2.02 4.22
CA PRO A 106 -3.73 -1.95 5.44
C PRO A 106 -2.40 -2.68 5.21
N LYS A 107 -1.30 -1.99 5.51
CA LYS A 107 0.05 -2.52 5.30
C LYS A 107 1.02 -1.90 6.30
N SER A 108 1.84 -2.70 6.94
CA SER A 108 2.92 -2.18 7.76
C SER A 108 4.11 -1.68 6.91
N TRP A 109 4.75 -0.62 7.37
CA TRP A 109 6.06 -0.17 6.89
C TRP A 109 6.89 0.44 8.03
N GLY A 110 8.20 0.52 7.84
CA GLY A 110 9.12 0.98 8.88
C GLY A 110 9.00 2.48 9.15
N PRO A 111 9.35 2.93 10.39
CA PRO A 111 9.43 4.34 10.72
C PRO A 111 10.49 5.05 9.87
N TYR A 112 10.10 6.13 9.20
CA TYR A 112 10.91 6.77 8.15
C TYR A 112 12.33 7.12 8.60
N GLU A 113 12.46 7.85 9.71
CA GLU A 113 13.77 8.28 10.22
C GLU A 113 14.69 7.11 10.63
N LEU A 114 14.11 6.07 11.23
CA LEU A 114 14.86 4.87 11.61
C LEU A 114 15.27 4.08 10.37
N MET A 115 14.46 4.08 9.32
CA MET A 115 14.83 3.45 8.04
C MET A 115 15.97 4.17 7.34
N LEU A 116 16.07 5.51 7.44
CA LEU A 116 17.23 6.26 6.96
C LEU A 116 18.50 5.90 7.74
N GLN A 117 18.45 5.90 9.07
CA GLN A 117 19.57 5.49 9.92
C GLN A 117 20.03 4.05 9.62
N ARG A 118 19.07 3.16 9.34
CA ARG A 118 19.36 1.77 8.93
C ARG A 118 20.16 1.68 7.64
N VAL A 119 19.88 2.54 6.67
CA VAL A 119 20.65 2.60 5.42
C VAL A 119 22.12 2.95 5.69
N ASP A 120 22.36 3.93 6.57
CA ASP A 120 23.71 4.37 6.90
C ASP A 120 24.48 3.32 7.72
N ALA A 121 23.82 2.70 8.71
CA ALA A 121 24.41 1.61 9.49
C ALA A 121 24.77 0.39 8.61
N ASN A 122 23.90 0.05 7.67
CA ASN A 122 24.15 -1.04 6.73
C ASN A 122 25.34 -0.73 5.79
N ARG A 123 25.45 0.51 5.31
CA ARG A 123 26.58 0.94 4.47
C ARG A 123 27.93 0.91 5.18
N SER A 124 27.93 1.25 6.46
CA SER A 124 29.15 1.23 7.30
C SER A 124 29.47 -0.16 7.88
N GLY A 125 28.57 -1.13 7.75
CA GLY A 125 28.71 -2.45 8.34
C GLY A 125 28.62 -2.45 9.89
N ASP A 126 27.94 -1.45 10.47
CA ASP A 126 27.78 -1.30 11.92
C ASP A 126 26.65 -2.18 12.45
N GLU A 127 26.98 -3.43 12.79
CA GLU A 127 26.04 -4.42 13.31
C GLU A 127 25.44 -4.01 14.65
N ALA A 128 26.21 -3.34 15.51
CA ALA A 128 25.71 -2.88 16.81
C ALA A 128 24.64 -1.81 16.62
N ARG A 129 24.89 -0.84 15.73
CA ARG A 129 23.92 0.19 15.38
C ARG A 129 22.68 -0.39 14.72
N MET A 130 22.83 -1.42 13.88
CA MET A 130 21.70 -2.13 13.27
C MET A 130 20.77 -2.75 14.32
N ALA A 131 21.34 -3.39 15.35
CA ALA A 131 20.57 -3.97 16.45
C ALA A 131 19.83 -2.91 17.28
N GLU A 132 20.46 -1.76 17.55
CA GLU A 132 19.81 -0.63 18.25
C GLU A 132 18.62 -0.09 17.43
N ILE A 133 18.78 0.07 16.12
CA ILE A 133 17.72 0.55 15.22
C ILE A 133 16.57 -0.45 15.18
N GLU A 134 16.86 -1.74 15.12
CA GLU A 134 15.85 -2.80 15.19
C GLU A 134 15.01 -2.67 16.45
N GLN A 135 15.65 -2.56 17.62
CA GLN A 135 14.98 -2.40 18.88
C GLN A 135 14.11 -1.12 18.90
N ALA A 136 14.64 0.00 18.43
CA ALA A 136 13.91 1.26 18.35
C ALA A 136 12.67 1.17 17.44
N CYS A 137 12.76 0.48 16.29
CA CYS A 137 11.63 0.23 15.41
C CYS A 137 10.54 -0.59 16.10
N LEU A 138 10.91 -1.68 16.79
CA LEU A 138 9.97 -2.53 17.51
C LEU A 138 9.27 -1.79 18.65
N GLU A 139 10.01 -0.98 19.40
CA GLU A 139 9.45 -0.13 20.46
C GLU A 139 8.47 0.91 19.89
N GLN A 140 8.82 1.56 18.80
CA GLN A 140 7.93 2.52 18.13
C GLN A 140 6.66 1.84 17.60
N ASN A 141 6.78 0.70 16.92
CA ASN A 141 5.64 -0.07 16.42
C ASN A 141 4.70 -0.46 17.57
N SER A 142 5.25 -0.87 18.72
CA SER A 142 4.46 -1.37 19.86
C SER A 142 3.49 -0.34 20.45
N ARG A 143 3.69 0.96 20.18
CA ARG A 143 2.82 2.06 20.63
C ARG A 143 1.50 2.14 19.85
N TYR A 144 1.43 1.48 18.68
CA TYR A 144 0.33 1.58 17.73
C TYR A 144 -0.29 0.21 17.41
N ARG A 145 -0.38 -0.69 18.42
CA ARG A 145 -0.95 -2.03 18.26
C ARG A 145 -2.43 -2.04 17.88
N ASP A 146 -3.12 -0.95 18.14
CA ASP A 146 -4.51 -0.72 17.78
C ASP A 146 -4.72 -0.36 16.29
N TRP A 147 -3.63 -0.12 15.56
CA TRP A 147 -3.69 0.08 14.10
C TRP A 147 -3.80 -1.27 13.39
N ILE A 148 -4.98 -1.88 13.45
CA ILE A 148 -5.28 -3.17 12.83
C ILE A 148 -6.57 -3.05 12.00
N CYS A 149 -6.59 -3.67 10.82
CA CYS A 149 -7.83 -3.81 10.05
C CYS A 149 -8.69 -4.91 10.68
N ASP A 150 -9.69 -4.50 11.42
CA ASP A 150 -10.64 -5.35 12.12
C ASP A 150 -12.07 -5.20 11.56
N GLU A 151 -12.98 -6.03 12.06
CA GLU A 151 -14.39 -6.03 11.66
C GLU A 151 -15.09 -4.70 11.96
N ARG A 152 -14.69 -4.01 13.05
CA ARG A 152 -15.25 -2.71 13.42
C ARG A 152 -14.89 -1.65 12.36
N ARG A 153 -13.62 -1.59 11.96
CA ARG A 153 -13.14 -0.67 10.92
C ARG A 153 -13.71 -1.01 9.55
N MET A 154 -13.81 -2.30 9.22
CA MET A 154 -14.48 -2.71 7.98
C MET A 154 -15.94 -2.26 7.93
N ALA A 155 -16.64 -2.23 9.06
CA ALA A 155 -18.02 -1.73 9.13
C ALA A 155 -18.15 -0.22 8.87
N LEU A 156 -17.07 0.58 8.98
CA LEU A 156 -17.05 2.00 8.63
C LEU A 156 -17.00 2.26 7.12
N THR A 157 -16.58 1.27 6.35
CA THR A 157 -16.37 1.40 4.90
C THR A 157 -17.68 1.49 4.13
N GLU A 158 -17.61 1.80 2.84
CA GLU A 158 -18.79 1.86 1.98
C GLU A 158 -19.55 0.53 1.98
N GLY A 159 -20.82 0.59 2.42
CA GLY A 159 -21.64 -0.61 2.60
C GLY A 159 -21.15 -1.61 3.65
N GLY A 160 -20.14 -1.28 4.45
CA GLY A 160 -19.55 -2.15 5.46
C GLY A 160 -18.77 -3.36 4.91
N ASP A 161 -18.46 -3.37 3.60
CA ASP A 161 -17.80 -4.50 2.91
C ASP A 161 -16.86 -4.04 1.79
N ALA A 162 -15.99 -3.06 2.08
CA ALA A 162 -14.98 -2.61 1.13
C ALA A 162 -14.09 -3.75 0.64
N LEU A 163 -13.57 -3.63 -0.56
CA LEU A 163 -12.55 -4.53 -1.07
C LEU A 163 -11.28 -4.42 -0.21
N TYR A 164 -10.98 -5.47 0.55
CA TYR A 164 -9.71 -5.60 1.26
C TYR A 164 -8.64 -6.09 0.30
N MET A 165 -7.51 -5.37 0.24
CA MET A 165 -6.33 -5.70 -0.57
C MET A 165 -5.07 -5.78 0.29
N HIS A 166 -4.10 -6.60 -0.16
CA HIS A 166 -2.80 -6.74 0.50
C HIS A 166 -1.76 -7.39 -0.39
N CYS A 167 -0.57 -6.79 -0.49
CA CYS A 167 0.54 -7.29 -1.33
C CYS A 167 1.17 -8.62 -0.90
N LEU A 168 0.76 -9.16 0.27
CA LEU A 168 1.33 -10.35 0.90
C LEU A 168 2.87 -10.31 1.11
N PRO A 169 3.39 -11.00 2.14
CA PRO A 169 2.64 -11.67 3.21
C PRO A 169 1.95 -10.68 4.16
N ALA A 170 0.80 -11.06 4.72
CA ALA A 170 0.09 -10.30 5.74
C ALA A 170 0.35 -10.90 7.13
N ASP A 171 0.53 -10.05 8.15
CA ASP A 171 0.61 -10.48 9.54
C ASP A 171 -0.81 -10.60 10.10
N ILE A 172 -1.38 -11.82 9.98
CA ILE A 172 -2.73 -12.11 10.46
C ILE A 172 -2.74 -12.16 11.99
N GLY A 173 -3.57 -11.32 12.60
CA GLY A 173 -3.61 -11.08 14.03
C GLY A 173 -2.97 -9.73 14.43
N ASP A 174 -2.20 -9.12 13.54
CA ASP A 174 -1.50 -7.85 13.75
C ASP A 174 -1.91 -6.78 12.71
N GLU A 175 -1.63 -6.97 11.41
CA GLU A 175 -2.08 -6.04 10.35
C GLU A 175 -3.60 -6.15 10.10
N VAL A 176 -4.13 -7.36 10.24
CA VAL A 176 -5.53 -7.69 9.94
C VAL A 176 -6.03 -8.81 10.84
N THR A 177 -7.30 -8.76 11.25
CA THR A 177 -7.88 -9.85 12.02
C THR A 177 -8.06 -11.12 11.19
N PRO A 178 -8.04 -12.32 11.83
CA PRO A 178 -8.32 -13.57 11.13
C PRO A 178 -9.69 -13.59 10.44
N GLY A 179 -10.70 -12.93 11.02
CA GLY A 179 -12.05 -12.87 10.46
C GLY A 179 -12.13 -12.07 9.18
N VAL A 180 -11.52 -10.89 9.14
CA VAL A 180 -11.42 -10.07 7.92
C VAL A 180 -10.63 -10.82 6.84
N MET A 181 -9.44 -11.37 7.17
CA MET A 181 -8.66 -12.12 6.20
C MET A 181 -9.42 -13.33 5.65
N ALA A 182 -10.11 -14.10 6.50
CA ALA A 182 -10.88 -15.26 6.05
C ALA A 182 -11.98 -14.88 5.03
N ARG A 183 -12.65 -13.74 5.24
CA ARG A 183 -13.67 -13.19 4.33
C ARG A 183 -13.08 -12.82 2.97
N HIS A 184 -11.90 -12.21 2.95
CA HIS A 184 -11.29 -11.64 1.75
C HIS A 184 -10.21 -12.51 1.10
N ARG A 185 -9.86 -13.68 1.66
CA ARG A 185 -8.75 -14.54 1.22
C ARG A 185 -8.71 -14.83 -0.29
N PHE A 186 -9.87 -15.03 -0.91
CA PHE A 186 -9.92 -15.29 -2.36
C PHE A 186 -9.67 -14.04 -3.20
N ASN A 187 -10.11 -12.88 -2.73
CA ASN A 187 -9.82 -11.61 -3.39
C ASN A 187 -8.32 -11.30 -3.32
N VAL A 188 -7.71 -11.47 -2.15
CA VAL A 188 -6.25 -11.29 -1.95
C VAL A 188 -5.44 -12.27 -2.80
N ALA A 189 -5.88 -13.53 -2.91
CA ALA A 189 -5.22 -14.50 -3.79
C ALA A 189 -5.31 -14.11 -5.28
N ARG A 190 -6.45 -13.58 -5.72
CA ARG A 190 -6.64 -13.10 -7.10
C ARG A 190 -5.81 -11.84 -7.38
N GLU A 191 -5.75 -10.89 -6.44
CA GLU A 191 -4.87 -9.74 -6.48
C GLU A 191 -3.40 -10.17 -6.64
N ALA A 192 -2.90 -11.04 -5.75
CA ALA A 192 -1.53 -11.56 -5.81
C ALA A 192 -1.20 -12.22 -7.16
N ASN A 193 -2.17 -12.92 -7.76
CA ASN A 193 -2.01 -13.56 -9.07
C ASN A 193 -1.85 -12.53 -10.21
N LYS A 194 -2.34 -11.28 -10.06
CA LYS A 194 -2.18 -10.25 -11.10
C LYS A 194 -0.72 -9.91 -11.38
N LYS A 195 0.17 -10.06 -10.39
CA LYS A 195 1.62 -9.85 -10.57
C LYS A 195 2.22 -10.74 -11.67
N VAL A 196 1.71 -11.94 -11.84
CA VAL A 196 2.14 -12.85 -12.92
C VAL A 196 1.90 -12.21 -14.29
N TYR A 197 0.71 -11.66 -14.51
CA TYR A 197 0.36 -11.01 -15.78
C TYR A 197 1.17 -9.75 -16.04
N VAL A 198 1.40 -8.93 -15.00
CA VAL A 198 2.26 -7.75 -15.11
C VAL A 198 3.68 -8.13 -15.52
N ILE A 199 4.28 -9.13 -14.86
CA ILE A 199 5.63 -9.60 -15.20
C ILE A 199 5.68 -10.18 -16.62
N MET A 200 4.67 -10.96 -17.02
CA MET A 200 4.56 -11.46 -18.38
C MET A 200 4.51 -10.33 -19.41
N ALA A 201 3.69 -9.30 -19.16
CA ALA A 201 3.56 -8.14 -20.05
C ALA A 201 4.89 -7.36 -20.16
N LEU A 202 5.60 -7.14 -19.05
CA LEU A 202 6.90 -6.47 -19.03
C LEU A 202 7.97 -7.28 -19.78
N LEU A 203 8.00 -8.60 -19.60
CA LEU A 203 8.93 -9.48 -20.32
C LEU A 203 8.61 -9.51 -21.83
N ALA A 204 7.34 -9.56 -22.19
CA ALA A 204 6.93 -9.50 -23.59
C ALA A 204 7.32 -8.15 -24.22
N ALA A 205 7.06 -7.03 -23.55
CA ALA A 205 7.43 -5.70 -24.02
C ALA A 205 8.95 -5.54 -24.19
N ALA A 206 9.74 -6.16 -23.31
CA ALA A 206 11.21 -6.13 -23.41
C ALA A 206 11.78 -7.01 -24.55
N LYS A 207 11.01 -8.00 -25.06
CA LYS A 207 11.46 -8.98 -26.05
C LYS A 207 10.84 -8.81 -27.43
N VAL A 208 9.67 -8.22 -27.50
CA VAL A 208 8.90 -8.07 -28.75
C VAL A 208 8.88 -6.60 -29.13
N PRO A 209 9.59 -6.20 -30.23
CA PRO A 209 9.48 -4.84 -30.76
C PRO A 209 8.02 -4.51 -31.12
N ASP A 210 7.61 -3.28 -30.85
CA ASP A 210 6.30 -2.73 -31.22
C ASP A 210 5.11 -3.54 -30.67
N LEU A 211 5.30 -4.19 -29.49
CA LEU A 211 4.28 -5.06 -28.88
C LEU A 211 2.93 -4.38 -28.74
N VAL A 212 2.91 -3.12 -28.29
CA VAL A 212 1.67 -2.37 -28.03
C VAL A 212 0.92 -2.16 -29.35
N GLU A 213 1.61 -1.76 -30.42
CA GLU A 213 1.02 -1.58 -31.75
C GLU A 213 0.46 -2.92 -32.29
N ARG A 214 1.21 -4.00 -32.12
CA ARG A 214 0.80 -5.36 -32.54
C ARG A 214 -0.42 -5.92 -31.79
N LEU A 215 -0.65 -5.49 -30.57
CA LEU A 215 -1.82 -5.92 -29.75
C LEU A 215 -3.05 -5.01 -29.97
N SER A 216 -2.88 -3.84 -30.62
CA SER A 216 -3.95 -2.89 -30.89
C SER A 216 -4.69 -3.19 -32.20
N HIS A 217 -4.28 -4.21 -32.92
CA HIS A 217 -4.86 -4.75 -34.17
C HIS A 217 -5.34 -6.19 -34.00
#